data_c280b7848aaddf738177782115417ecb
#
_entry.id   c280b7848aaddf738177782115417ecb
#
_cell.length_a   1.000
_cell.length_b   1.000
_cell.length_c   1.000
_cell.angle_alpha   90.00
_cell.angle_beta   90.00
_cell.angle_gamma   90.00
#
_symmetry.space_group_name_H-M   'P 1'
#
loop_
_entity.id
_entity.type
_entity.pdbx_description
1 polymer ?
#
loop_
_entity_poly.entity_id
_entity_poly.type
_entity_poly.pdbx_seq_one_letter_code
_entity_poly.pdbx_strand_id
1 'polypeptide(L)' 'MNTLNIILLIIGILILILGIIWSKKSWANVFIKLLLIASGVYVSWYALYLSNILIVINK' A
#
# COMPACT_ATOMS: atom_id res chain seq x y z
N MET A 1 0.67 -18.85 -0.40
CA MET A 1 1.02 -17.45 -0.55
C MET A 1 2.48 -17.22 -0.21
N ASN A 2 3.18 -16.41 -0.99
CA ASN A 2 4.57 -16.14 -0.72
C ASN A 2 4.71 -15.14 0.45
N THR A 3 5.67 -15.40 1.33
CA THR A 3 5.92 -14.53 2.49
C THR A 3 6.19 -13.08 2.05
N LEU A 4 6.89 -12.88 0.93
CA LEU A 4 7.18 -11.55 0.41
C LEU A 4 5.90 -10.79 0.05
N ASN A 5 4.89 -11.46 -0.50
CA ASN A 5 3.62 -10.83 -0.84
C ASN A 5 2.87 -10.37 0.41
N ILE A 6 2.92 -11.16 1.48
CA ILE A 6 2.31 -10.80 2.75
C ILE A 6 3.00 -9.57 3.34
N ILE A 7 4.33 -9.53 3.30
CA ILE A 7 5.10 -8.39 3.81
C ILE A 7 4.78 -7.13 3.02
N LEU A 8 4.72 -7.23 1.68
CA LEU A 8 4.39 -6.09 0.84
C LEU A 8 2.98 -5.55 1.14
N LEU A 9 2.02 -6.44 1.35
CA LEU A 9 0.67 -6.05 1.67
C LEU A 9 0.61 -5.32 3.02
N ILE A 10 1.30 -5.83 4.02
CA ILE A 10 1.36 -5.21 5.34
C ILE A 10 1.98 -3.82 5.24
N ILE A 11 3.09 -3.69 4.51
CA ILE A 11 3.76 -2.41 4.32
C ILE A 11 2.82 -1.41 3.63
N GLY A 12 2.13 -1.84 2.59
CA GLY A 12 1.18 -0.98 1.88
C GLY A 12 0.06 -0.50 2.77
N ILE A 13 -0.50 -1.37 3.59
CA ILE A 13 -1.56 -1.02 4.53
C ILE A 13 -1.05 -0.04 5.58
N LEU A 14 0.15 -0.26 6.12
CA LEU A 14 0.75 0.64 7.10
C LEU A 14 0.98 2.04 6.51
N ILE A 15 1.46 2.11 5.27
CA ILE A 15 1.66 3.38 4.58
C ILE A 15 0.32 4.10 4.38
N LEU A 16 -0.72 3.36 3.99
CA LEU A 16 -2.06 3.93 3.84
C LEU A 16 -2.57 4.52 5.16
N ILE A 17 -2.44 3.77 6.23
CA ILE A 17 -2.87 4.23 7.56
C ILE A 17 -2.13 5.51 7.95
N LEU A 18 -0.81 5.54 7.75
CA LEU A 18 -0.01 6.73 8.01
C LEU A 18 -0.50 7.92 7.19
N GLY A 19 -0.81 7.70 5.91
CA GLY A 19 -1.32 8.78 5.07
C GLY A 19 -2.67 9.30 5.53
N ILE A 20 -3.56 8.41 5.97
CA ILE A 20 -4.90 8.80 6.42
C ILE A 20 -4.83 9.63 7.70
N ILE A 21 -3.97 9.24 8.65
CA ILE A 21 -3.85 9.96 9.92
C ILE A 21 -2.90 11.16 9.85
N TRP A 22 -2.24 11.37 8.72
CA TRP A 22 -1.31 12.50 8.57
C TRP A 22 -2.05 13.83 8.65
N SER A 23 -1.43 14.81 9.29
CA SER A 23 -2.03 16.10 9.51
C SER A 23 -2.13 16.94 8.23
N LYS A 24 -3.18 17.75 8.11
CA LYS A 24 -3.37 18.68 6.98
C LYS A 24 -3.01 20.10 7.34
N LYS A 25 -2.15 20.32 8.32
CA LYS A 25 -1.90 21.68 8.84
C LYS A 25 -1.16 22.59 7.89
N SER A 26 -0.40 22.06 6.93
CA SER A 26 0.33 22.87 5.99
C SER A 26 0.33 22.24 4.61
N TRP A 27 0.71 23.04 3.59
CA TRP A 27 0.79 22.55 2.23
C TRP A 27 1.78 21.39 2.09
N ALA A 28 2.92 21.49 2.79
CA ALA A 28 3.91 20.40 2.78
C ALA A 28 3.31 19.12 3.35
N ASN A 29 2.55 19.22 4.43
CA ASN A 29 1.91 18.05 5.04
C ASN A 29 0.86 17.45 4.12
N VAL A 30 0.08 18.27 3.42
CA VAL A 30 -0.89 17.78 2.45
C VAL A 30 -0.20 17.02 1.33
N PHE A 31 0.92 17.56 0.84
CA PHE A 31 1.68 16.91 -0.22
C PHE A 31 2.22 15.55 0.23
N ILE A 32 2.78 15.49 1.43
CA ILE A 32 3.29 14.24 2.01
C ILE A 32 2.14 13.25 2.20
N LYS A 33 0.99 13.71 2.68
CA LYS A 33 -0.19 12.87 2.86
C LYS A 33 -0.62 12.23 1.54
N LEU A 34 -0.67 13.01 0.47
CA LEU A 34 -1.04 12.50 -0.85
C LEU A 34 -0.03 11.48 -1.36
N LEU A 35 1.26 11.75 -1.17
CA LEU A 35 2.30 10.80 -1.56
C LEU A 35 2.19 9.49 -0.80
N LEU A 36 1.94 9.54 0.49
CA LEU A 36 1.79 8.35 1.31
C LEU A 36 0.59 7.53 0.87
N ILE A 37 -0.54 8.17 0.63
CA ILE A 37 -1.75 7.47 0.19
C ILE A 37 -1.51 6.83 -1.17
N ALA A 38 -0.95 7.57 -2.11
CA ALA A 38 -0.66 7.04 -3.45
C ALA A 38 0.29 5.86 -3.39
N SER A 39 1.36 5.97 -2.60
CA SER A 39 2.32 4.88 -2.44
C SER A 39 1.67 3.65 -1.81
N GLY A 40 0.88 3.85 -0.76
CA GLY A 40 0.19 2.76 -0.09
C GLY A 40 -0.76 2.03 -1.01
N VAL A 41 -1.55 2.77 -1.78
CA VAL A 41 -2.46 2.18 -2.77
C VAL A 41 -1.68 1.40 -3.82
N TYR A 42 -0.60 1.98 -4.32
CA TYR A 42 0.22 1.33 -5.34
C TYR A 42 0.81 0.01 -4.83
N VAL A 43 1.41 0.03 -3.65
CA VAL A 43 2.03 -1.17 -3.08
C VAL A 43 0.97 -2.22 -2.77
N SER A 44 -0.16 -1.84 -2.21
CA SER A 44 -1.25 -2.76 -1.92
C SER A 44 -1.80 -3.38 -3.20
N TRP A 45 -2.00 -2.58 -4.23
CA TRP A 45 -2.48 -3.06 -5.52
C TRP A 45 -1.51 -4.08 -6.11
N TYR A 46 -0.22 -3.77 -6.08
CA TYR A 46 0.80 -4.66 -6.60
C TYR A 46 0.82 -5.99 -5.85
N ALA A 47 0.73 -5.94 -4.53
CA ALA A 47 0.70 -7.15 -3.72
C ALA A 47 -0.52 -8.01 -4.02
N LEU A 48 -1.68 -7.39 -4.17
CA LEU A 48 -2.91 -8.10 -4.53
C LEU A 48 -2.84 -8.70 -5.93
N TYR A 49 -2.25 -7.96 -6.86
CA TYR A 49 -2.07 -8.43 -8.23
C TYR A 49 -1.20 -9.69 -8.25
N LEU A 50 -0.09 -9.68 -7.54
CA LEU A 50 0.79 -10.86 -7.45
C LEU A 50 0.08 -12.03 -6.78
N SER A 51 -0.70 -11.77 -5.74
CA SER A 51 -1.46 -12.79 -5.05
C SER A 51 -2.49 -13.43 -5.98
N ASN A 52 -3.20 -12.63 -6.76
CA ASN A 52 -4.18 -13.12 -7.72
C ASN A 52 -3.54 -13.99 -8.79
N ILE A 53 -2.37 -13.58 -9.29
CA ILE A 53 -1.64 -14.37 -10.28
C ILE A 53 -1.27 -15.73 -9.70
N LEU A 54 -0.78 -15.75 -8.46
CA LEU A 54 -0.42 -17.00 -7.80
C LEU A 54 -1.61 -17.94 -7.65
N ILE A 55 -2.78 -17.38 -7.31
CA ILE A 55 -4.00 -18.17 -7.18
C ILE A 55 -4.41 -18.77 -8.54
N VAL A 56 -4.33 -17.97 -9.60
CA VAL A 56 -4.65 -18.45 -10.95
C VAL A 56 -3.71 -19.55 -11.41
N ILE A 57 -2.42 -19.39 -11.11
CA ILE A 57 -1.42 -20.39 -11.49
C ILE A 57 -1.64 -21.70 -10.73
N ASN A 58 -2.06 -21.62 -9.47
CA ASN A 58 -2.29 -22.81 -8.66
C ASN A 58 -3.56 -23.57 -9.04
N LYS A 59 -4.43 -22.98 -9.80
CA LYS A 59 -5.60 -23.67 -10.31
C LYS A 59 -5.24 -24.58 -11.48
#